data_4246a2539b533daee4577af721294a18
#
_entry.id   4246a2539b533daee4577af721294a18
#
_cell.length_a   1.000
_cell.length_b   1.000
_cell.length_c   1.000
_cell.angle_alpha   90.00
_cell.angle_beta   90.00
_cell.angle_gamma   90.00
#
_symmetry.space_group_name_H-M   'P 1'
#
loop_
_entity.id
_entity.type
_entity.pdbx_description
1 polymer ?
#
loop_
_entity_poly.entity_id
_entity_poly.type
_entity_poly.pdbx_seq_one_letter_code
_entity_poly.pdbx_strand_id
1 'polypeptide(L)'
;MNQLEQLAEKMTAEFNTYRDWLLKQPPEEILNHANEYNTKQEIMAVLSDADLSPAQIETLLRSPCPLEDVFKDCSYIDQSDYNYTLKVLIDQRADMEMEKQRAIPIYNGTAREANERGELDKFKASAEADENCKTAIENAITRNYDGSRLNTSAAIREVQEQFGDKRLARVTASLIANREHDGRISPENIKWAEKYAAMKKVFTDRTHSGLLDIFATRLRESERKRERGAER
;
A
#
# COMPACT_ATOMS: atom_id res chain seq x y z
N MET A 1 2.83 -2.65 18.04
CA MET A 1 1.98 -1.55 17.56
C MET A 1 1.29 -2.03 16.30
N ASN A 2 -0.01 -2.02 16.26
CA ASN A 2 -0.74 -2.42 15.06
C ASN A 2 -0.71 -1.28 14.01
N GLN A 3 -1.09 -1.54 12.77
CA GLN A 3 -1.03 -0.54 11.69
C GLN A 3 -2.01 0.62 11.90
N LEU A 4 -3.18 0.35 12.50
CA LEU A 4 -4.15 1.40 12.82
C LEU A 4 -3.59 2.35 13.89
N GLU A 5 -2.89 1.80 14.89
CA GLU A 5 -2.17 2.62 15.90
C GLU A 5 -1.09 3.50 15.25
N GLN A 6 -0.34 2.94 14.28
CA GLN A 6 0.66 3.73 13.54
C GLN A 6 0.02 4.87 12.72
N LEU A 7 -1.12 4.61 12.09
CA LEU A 7 -1.86 5.63 11.36
C LEU A 7 -2.38 6.72 12.31
N ALA A 8 -2.96 6.32 13.45
CA ALA A 8 -3.42 7.25 14.46
C ALA A 8 -2.28 8.12 15.04
N GLU A 9 -1.11 7.53 15.31
CA GLU A 9 0.07 8.28 15.74
C GLU A 9 0.54 9.27 14.69
N LYS A 10 0.57 8.86 13.40
CA LYS A 10 0.97 9.73 12.30
C LYS A 10 0.02 10.92 12.16
N MET A 11 -1.29 10.68 12.15
CA MET A 11 -2.30 11.74 12.10
C MET A 11 -2.24 12.66 13.34
N THR A 12 -1.96 12.09 14.52
CA THR A 12 -1.77 12.87 15.76
C THR A 12 -0.55 13.77 15.68
N ALA A 13 0.57 13.30 15.13
CA ALA A 13 1.76 14.11 14.93
C ALA A 13 1.50 15.27 13.93
N GLU A 14 0.77 14.98 12.85
CA GLU A 14 0.34 15.97 11.87
C GLU A 14 -0.57 17.03 12.51
N PHE A 15 -1.58 16.60 13.28
CA PHE A 15 -2.45 17.50 14.02
C PHE A 15 -1.70 18.38 15.03
N ASN A 16 -0.76 17.80 15.77
CA ASN A 16 0.05 18.55 16.72
C ASN A 16 0.90 19.62 16.01
N THR A 17 1.46 19.31 14.86
CA THR A 17 2.21 20.27 14.02
C THR A 17 1.31 21.42 13.59
N TYR A 18 0.09 21.13 13.12
CA TYR A 18 -0.91 22.14 12.75
C TYR A 18 -1.31 22.99 13.95
N ARG A 19 -1.63 22.39 15.11
CA ARG A 19 -1.98 23.10 16.35
C ARG A 19 -0.86 24.02 16.81
N ASP A 20 0.40 23.55 16.78
CA ASP A 20 1.56 24.34 17.20
C ASP A 20 1.84 25.52 16.25
N TRP A 21 1.49 25.38 14.98
CA TRP A 21 1.48 26.49 14.02
C TRP A 21 0.35 27.45 14.33
N LEU A 22 -0.88 26.96 14.55
CA LEU A 22 -2.07 27.77 14.82
C LEU A 22 -1.90 28.65 16.08
N LEU A 23 -1.30 28.09 17.14
CA LEU A 23 -1.04 28.82 18.38
C LEU A 23 -0.07 30.00 18.23
N LYS A 24 0.64 30.10 17.12
CA LYS A 24 1.55 31.21 16.79
C LYS A 24 0.86 32.30 15.94
N GLN A 25 -0.36 32.06 15.51
CA GLN A 25 -1.10 32.99 14.66
C GLN A 25 -1.80 34.08 15.50
N PRO A 26 -2.12 35.23 14.90
CA PRO A 26 -2.97 36.23 15.53
C PRO A 26 -4.35 35.64 15.89
N PRO A 27 -5.03 36.18 16.95
CA PRO A 27 -6.34 35.67 17.37
C PRO A 27 -7.39 35.58 16.26
N GLU A 28 -7.38 36.52 15.34
CA GLU A 28 -8.28 36.56 14.20
C GLU A 28 -8.07 35.37 13.23
N GLU A 29 -6.81 35.03 12.96
CA GLU A 29 -6.46 33.85 12.16
C GLU A 29 -6.82 32.53 12.88
N ILE A 30 -6.67 32.48 14.20
CA ILE A 30 -7.10 31.32 14.99
C ILE A 30 -8.61 31.08 14.82
N LEU A 31 -9.41 32.13 14.85
CA LEU A 31 -10.85 32.03 14.64
C LEU A 31 -11.20 31.58 13.22
N ASN A 32 -10.48 32.05 12.20
CA ASN A 32 -10.67 31.64 10.81
C ASN A 32 -10.42 30.12 10.63
N HIS A 33 -9.52 29.56 11.41
CA HIS A 33 -9.17 28.12 11.37
C HIS A 33 -9.93 27.25 12.40
N ALA A 34 -10.87 27.81 13.17
CA ALA A 34 -11.57 27.06 14.22
C ALA A 34 -12.34 25.85 13.69
N ASN A 35 -13.00 25.99 12.53
CA ASN A 35 -13.71 24.88 11.89
C ASN A 35 -12.74 23.78 11.44
N GLU A 36 -11.65 24.13 10.80
CA GLU A 36 -10.62 23.17 10.40
C GLU A 36 -10.04 22.41 11.59
N TYR A 37 -9.74 23.11 12.68
CA TYR A 37 -9.24 22.50 13.92
C TYR A 37 -10.22 21.46 14.47
N ASN A 38 -11.50 21.83 14.58
CA ASN A 38 -12.54 20.94 15.09
C ASN A 38 -12.72 19.72 14.16
N THR A 39 -12.80 19.94 12.85
CA THR A 39 -12.98 18.84 11.88
C THR A 39 -11.82 17.85 11.93
N LYS A 40 -10.58 18.33 12.03
CA LYS A 40 -9.40 17.44 12.16
C LYS A 40 -9.44 16.64 13.46
N GLN A 41 -9.90 17.20 14.58
CA GLN A 41 -10.10 16.47 15.83
C GLN A 41 -11.16 15.36 15.68
N GLU A 42 -12.26 15.66 15.01
CA GLU A 42 -13.35 14.71 14.80
C GLU A 42 -12.94 13.56 13.88
N ILE A 43 -12.17 13.84 12.81
CA ILE A 43 -11.57 12.80 11.95
C ILE A 43 -10.74 11.82 12.80
N MET A 44 -9.88 12.31 13.67
CA MET A 44 -9.06 11.48 14.55
C MET A 44 -9.90 10.69 15.55
N ALA A 45 -10.97 11.28 16.09
CA ALA A 45 -11.84 10.62 17.06
C ALA A 45 -12.60 9.43 16.43
N VAL A 46 -13.01 9.53 15.17
CA VAL A 46 -13.74 8.47 14.46
C VAL A 46 -12.83 7.44 13.78
N LEU A 47 -11.53 7.68 13.68
CA LEU A 47 -10.58 6.81 13.00
C LEU A 47 -10.54 5.40 13.62
N SER A 48 -10.62 5.29 14.94
CA SER A 48 -10.62 3.98 15.64
C SER A 48 -11.86 3.15 15.37
N ASP A 49 -12.96 3.80 15.00
CA ASP A 49 -14.25 3.18 14.70
C ASP A 49 -14.46 2.97 13.19
N ALA A 50 -13.51 3.42 12.36
CA ALA A 50 -13.55 3.18 10.92
C ALA A 50 -13.20 1.72 10.63
N ASP A 51 -14.01 1.05 9.79
CA ASP A 51 -13.83 -0.35 9.40
C ASP A 51 -12.85 -0.46 8.22
N LEU A 52 -11.59 -0.05 8.46
CA LEU A 52 -10.54 -0.05 7.46
C LEU A 52 -9.86 -1.41 7.36
N SER A 53 -9.75 -1.93 6.14
CA SER A 53 -8.92 -3.10 5.87
C SER A 53 -7.43 -2.79 6.08
N PRO A 54 -6.58 -3.80 6.34
CA PRO A 54 -5.14 -3.60 6.46
C PRO A 54 -4.51 -2.95 5.23
N ALA A 55 -5.03 -3.24 4.02
CA ALA A 55 -4.58 -2.66 2.77
C ALA A 55 -4.88 -1.16 2.69
N GLN A 56 -6.06 -0.74 3.11
CA GLN A 56 -6.46 0.66 3.17
C GLN A 56 -5.61 1.44 4.18
N ILE A 57 -5.40 0.90 5.38
CA ILE A 57 -4.55 1.52 6.42
C ILE A 57 -3.11 1.70 5.89
N GLU A 58 -2.54 0.66 5.27
CA GLU A 58 -1.20 0.72 4.70
C GLU A 58 -1.10 1.78 3.59
N THR A 59 -2.15 1.95 2.80
CA THR A 59 -2.20 2.95 1.74
C THR A 59 -2.26 4.37 2.31
N LEU A 60 -3.08 4.61 3.33
CA LEU A 60 -3.12 5.91 4.03
C LEU A 60 -1.79 6.23 4.73
N LEU A 61 -1.12 5.22 5.30
CA LEU A 61 0.21 5.40 5.91
C LEU A 61 1.28 5.88 4.92
N ARG A 62 1.13 5.62 3.62
CA ARG A 62 2.05 6.09 2.57
C ARG A 62 1.86 7.58 2.26
N SER A 63 0.67 8.14 2.46
CA SER A 63 0.46 9.58 2.30
C SER A 63 1.39 10.34 3.27
N PRO A 64 2.05 11.42 2.85
CA PRO A 64 2.84 12.25 3.75
C PRO A 64 1.96 12.95 4.81
N CYS A 65 0.72 13.31 4.45
CA CYS A 65 -0.22 14.07 5.28
C CYS A 65 -1.62 13.45 5.25
N PRO A 66 -1.83 12.25 5.83
CA PRO A 66 -3.12 11.53 5.73
C PRO A 66 -4.29 12.29 6.38
N LEU A 67 -4.08 13.03 7.46
CA LEU A 67 -5.12 13.83 8.12
C LEU A 67 -5.57 15.00 7.23
N GLU A 68 -4.62 15.71 6.64
CA GLU A 68 -4.91 16.81 5.71
C GLU A 68 -5.63 16.34 4.46
N ASP A 69 -5.27 15.18 3.95
CA ASP A 69 -5.91 14.59 2.77
C ASP A 69 -7.39 14.27 3.02
N VAL A 70 -7.70 13.65 4.17
CA VAL A 70 -9.08 13.39 4.59
C VAL A 70 -9.84 14.68 4.86
N PHE A 71 -9.19 15.66 5.52
CA PHE A 71 -9.81 16.96 5.80
C PHE A 71 -10.24 17.70 4.52
N LYS A 72 -9.43 17.67 3.46
CA LYS A 72 -9.79 18.27 2.16
C LYS A 72 -11.04 17.67 1.57
N ASP A 73 -11.23 16.36 1.74
CA ASP A 73 -12.43 15.66 1.27
C ASP A 73 -13.66 16.01 2.10
N CYS A 74 -13.49 16.48 3.36
CA CYS A 74 -14.59 16.92 4.23
C CYS A 74 -15.23 18.26 3.83
N SER A 75 -14.61 19.08 3.00
CA SER A 75 -15.06 20.44 2.67
C SER A 75 -16.43 20.52 1.96
N TYR A 76 -17.02 19.38 1.60
CA TYR A 76 -18.28 19.28 0.84
C TYR A 76 -19.43 18.60 1.61
N ILE A 77 -19.29 18.40 2.96
CA ILE A 77 -20.25 17.60 3.74
C ILE A 77 -21.43 18.42 4.25
N ASP A 78 -22.65 17.90 4.07
CA ASP A 78 -23.86 18.35 4.75
C ASP A 78 -23.93 17.77 6.18
N GLN A 79 -24.23 18.61 7.18
CA GLN A 79 -24.03 18.35 8.61
C GLN A 79 -25.01 17.33 9.26
N SER A 80 -25.88 16.67 8.50
CA SER A 80 -26.97 15.87 9.07
C SER A 80 -26.58 14.50 9.66
N ASP A 81 -25.43 13.93 9.26
CA ASP A 81 -24.88 12.67 9.83
C ASP A 81 -23.34 12.66 9.78
N TYR A 82 -22.77 13.60 10.50
CA TYR A 82 -21.36 13.98 10.38
C TYR A 82 -20.38 12.83 10.67
N ASN A 83 -20.57 12.09 11.77
CA ASN A 83 -19.65 11.00 12.12
C ASN A 83 -19.69 9.82 11.15
N TYR A 84 -20.86 9.48 10.63
CA TYR A 84 -20.98 8.46 9.60
C TYR A 84 -20.29 8.90 8.32
N THR A 85 -20.49 10.15 7.94
CA THR A 85 -19.89 10.74 6.75
C THR A 85 -18.37 10.79 6.83
N LEU A 86 -17.78 11.11 7.99
CA LEU A 86 -16.32 11.10 8.19
C LEU A 86 -15.73 9.70 8.02
N LYS A 87 -16.38 8.66 8.56
CA LYS A 87 -15.94 7.27 8.35
C LYS A 87 -15.93 6.89 6.87
N VAL A 88 -17.02 7.23 6.17
CA VAL A 88 -17.15 6.97 4.72
C VAL A 88 -16.06 7.69 3.92
N LEU A 89 -15.74 8.94 4.29
CA LEU A 89 -14.67 9.68 3.61
C LEU A 89 -13.27 9.11 3.85
N ILE A 90 -12.98 8.64 5.06
CA ILE A 90 -11.71 7.97 5.35
C ILE A 90 -11.58 6.73 4.47
N ASP A 91 -12.63 5.92 4.39
CA ASP A 91 -12.69 4.71 3.57
C ASP A 91 -12.54 5.04 2.07
N GLN A 92 -13.33 5.99 1.57
CA GLN A 92 -13.24 6.45 0.17
C GLN A 92 -11.84 6.99 -0.17
N ARG A 93 -11.21 7.75 0.73
CA ARG A 93 -9.85 8.24 0.52
C ARG A 93 -8.85 7.09 0.40
N ALA A 94 -8.96 6.08 1.28
CA ALA A 94 -8.11 4.91 1.24
C ALA A 94 -8.28 4.15 -0.09
N ASP A 95 -9.51 3.96 -0.55
CA ASP A 95 -9.81 3.32 -1.84
C ASP A 95 -9.23 4.11 -3.02
N MET A 96 -9.38 5.44 -3.02
CA MET A 96 -8.80 6.30 -4.07
C MET A 96 -7.26 6.16 -4.14
N GLU A 97 -6.57 6.10 -3.00
CA GLU A 97 -5.12 5.91 -2.98
C GLU A 97 -4.72 4.50 -3.46
N MET A 98 -5.51 3.47 -3.14
CA MET A 98 -5.32 2.11 -3.68
C MET A 98 -5.49 2.08 -5.20
N GLU A 99 -6.49 2.76 -5.74
CA GLU A 99 -6.70 2.86 -7.19
C GLU A 99 -5.55 3.61 -7.89
N LYS A 100 -5.05 4.69 -7.30
CA LYS A 100 -3.86 5.41 -7.81
C LYS A 100 -2.64 4.50 -7.87
N GLN A 101 -2.37 3.72 -6.83
CA GLN A 101 -1.27 2.75 -6.80
C GLN A 101 -1.42 1.69 -7.88
N ARG A 102 -2.62 1.14 -8.06
CA ARG A 102 -2.93 0.14 -9.08
C ARG A 102 -2.79 0.70 -10.49
N ALA A 103 -3.14 1.96 -10.70
CA ALA A 103 -3.09 2.63 -12.00
C ALA A 103 -1.67 2.95 -12.49
N ILE A 104 -0.65 2.95 -11.61
CA ILE A 104 0.74 3.20 -12.00
C ILE A 104 1.19 2.11 -12.98
N PRO A 105 1.54 2.43 -14.24
CA PRO A 105 1.94 1.43 -15.21
C PRO A 105 3.30 0.83 -14.86
N ILE A 106 3.49 -0.46 -15.20
CA ILE A 106 4.78 -1.12 -15.10
C ILE A 106 5.68 -0.60 -16.21
N TYR A 107 6.80 0.01 -15.84
CA TYR A 107 7.81 0.44 -16.82
C TYR A 107 8.73 -0.73 -17.19
N ASN A 108 8.81 -1.01 -18.49
CA ASN A 108 9.70 -2.04 -19.03
C ASN A 108 10.93 -1.36 -19.66
N GLY A 109 12.04 -1.36 -18.95
CA GLY A 109 13.30 -0.77 -19.37
C GLY A 109 14.19 -0.37 -18.20
N THR A 110 15.39 0.07 -18.54
CA THR A 110 16.40 0.57 -17.59
C THR A 110 16.22 2.07 -17.33
N ALA A 111 16.83 2.58 -16.26
CA ALA A 111 16.87 4.01 -15.97
C ALA A 111 17.55 4.81 -17.12
N ARG A 112 18.58 4.20 -17.76
CA ARG A 112 19.26 4.80 -18.90
C ARG A 112 18.33 4.97 -20.11
N GLU A 113 17.60 3.92 -20.48
CA GLU A 113 16.62 3.96 -21.58
C GLU A 113 15.50 4.94 -21.29
N ALA A 114 15.03 5.02 -20.04
CA ALA A 114 14.03 5.97 -19.61
C ALA A 114 14.52 7.42 -19.74
N ASN A 115 15.78 7.68 -19.39
CA ASN A 115 16.38 9.00 -19.54
C ASN A 115 16.55 9.38 -21.03
N GLU A 116 17.02 8.45 -21.86
CA GLU A 116 17.17 8.65 -23.30
C GLU A 116 15.83 8.94 -24.01
N ARG A 117 14.71 8.42 -23.48
CA ARG A 117 13.35 8.64 -23.99
C ARG A 117 12.62 9.81 -23.34
N GLY A 118 13.22 10.49 -22.34
CA GLY A 118 12.54 11.56 -21.58
C GLY A 118 11.41 11.02 -20.67
N GLU A 119 11.45 9.74 -20.26
CA GLU A 119 10.42 9.06 -19.48
C GLU A 119 10.89 8.72 -18.05
N LEU A 120 11.88 9.45 -17.53
CA LEU A 120 12.50 9.15 -16.25
C LEU A 120 11.49 9.18 -15.08
N ASP A 121 10.49 10.06 -15.15
CA ASP A 121 9.45 10.15 -14.10
C ASP A 121 8.53 8.92 -14.12
N LYS A 122 8.19 8.39 -15.29
CA LYS A 122 7.43 7.12 -15.42
C LYS A 122 8.23 5.94 -14.85
N PHE A 123 9.54 5.92 -15.13
CA PHE A 123 10.44 4.90 -14.56
C PHE A 123 10.50 4.99 -13.03
N LYS A 124 10.68 6.21 -12.47
CA LYS A 124 10.72 6.42 -11.01
C LYS A 124 9.41 6.00 -10.34
N ALA A 125 8.26 6.44 -10.87
CA ALA A 125 6.95 6.06 -10.34
C ALA A 125 6.73 4.54 -10.36
N SER A 126 7.09 3.86 -11.47
CA SER A 126 7.02 2.40 -11.52
C SER A 126 7.96 1.72 -10.53
N ALA A 127 9.17 2.25 -10.35
CA ALA A 127 10.16 1.72 -9.43
C ALA A 127 9.73 1.87 -7.96
N GLU A 128 9.13 3.00 -7.61
CA GLU A 128 8.55 3.26 -6.30
C GLU A 128 7.36 2.34 -6.02
N ALA A 129 6.46 2.18 -7.00
CA ALA A 129 5.33 1.26 -6.88
C ALA A 129 5.78 -0.22 -6.74
N ASP A 130 6.89 -0.62 -7.36
CA ASP A 130 7.48 -1.96 -7.19
C ASP A 130 8.04 -2.14 -5.76
N GLU A 131 8.69 -1.12 -5.18
CA GLU A 131 9.20 -1.15 -3.80
C GLU A 131 8.05 -1.17 -2.78
N ASN A 132 7.01 -0.38 -3.02
CA ASN A 132 5.78 -0.40 -2.21
C ASN A 132 5.10 -1.77 -2.26
N CYS A 133 5.02 -2.39 -3.45
CA CYS A 133 4.47 -3.73 -3.62
C CYS A 133 5.29 -4.79 -2.87
N LYS A 134 6.62 -4.70 -2.90
CA LYS A 134 7.50 -5.57 -2.11
C LYS A 134 7.19 -5.46 -0.62
N THR A 135 7.13 -4.24 -0.09
CA THR A 135 6.80 -3.98 1.32
C THR A 135 5.43 -4.53 1.69
N ALA A 136 4.44 -4.38 0.80
CA ALA A 136 3.10 -4.94 0.99
C ALA A 136 3.12 -6.47 1.03
N ILE A 137 3.92 -7.15 0.19
CA ILE A 137 4.10 -8.61 0.23
C ILE A 137 4.68 -9.04 1.58
N GLU A 138 5.75 -8.39 2.04
CA GLU A 138 6.39 -8.70 3.33
C GLU A 138 5.41 -8.54 4.50
N ASN A 139 4.66 -7.44 4.52
CA ASN A 139 3.66 -7.15 5.53
C ASN A 139 2.49 -8.14 5.48
N ALA A 140 1.96 -8.44 4.29
CA ALA A 140 0.86 -9.37 4.13
C ALA A 140 1.25 -10.80 4.57
N ILE A 141 2.45 -11.27 4.25
CA ILE A 141 2.96 -12.56 4.72
C ILE A 141 3.08 -12.53 6.26
N THR A 142 3.64 -11.48 6.83
CA THR A 142 3.82 -11.37 8.28
C THR A 142 2.47 -11.35 9.03
N ARG A 143 1.50 -10.57 8.55
CA ARG A 143 0.16 -10.48 9.18
C ARG A 143 -0.64 -11.78 9.10
N ASN A 144 -0.49 -12.49 7.99
CA ASN A 144 -1.26 -13.71 7.72
C ASN A 144 -0.57 -15.00 8.15
N TYR A 145 0.56 -14.90 8.87
CA TYR A 145 1.29 -16.03 9.44
C TYR A 145 1.05 -16.12 10.95
N ASP A 146 0.46 -17.23 11.41
CA ASP A 146 0.12 -17.48 12.82
C ASP A 146 1.24 -18.13 13.64
N GLY A 147 2.44 -18.28 13.07
CA GLY A 147 3.57 -18.99 13.66
C GLY A 147 3.70 -20.44 13.19
N SER A 148 2.67 -21.02 12.59
CA SER A 148 2.67 -22.38 12.06
C SER A 148 2.18 -22.46 10.62
N ARG A 149 1.20 -21.65 10.24
CA ARG A 149 0.55 -21.68 8.94
C ARG A 149 0.40 -20.26 8.35
N LEU A 150 0.64 -20.14 7.05
CA LEU A 150 0.39 -18.92 6.28
C LEU A 150 -0.98 -18.99 5.60
N ASN A 151 -1.87 -18.03 5.87
CA ASN A 151 -3.09 -17.82 5.08
C ASN A 151 -2.74 -17.13 3.75
N THR A 152 -2.22 -17.91 2.81
CA THR A 152 -1.74 -17.41 1.51
C THR A 152 -2.83 -16.72 0.69
N SER A 153 -4.08 -17.17 0.79
CA SER A 153 -5.19 -16.58 0.02
C SER A 153 -5.53 -15.18 0.50
N ALA A 154 -5.50 -14.93 1.80
CA ALA A 154 -5.69 -13.59 2.35
C ALA A 154 -4.49 -12.69 2.02
N ALA A 155 -3.26 -13.16 2.25
CA ALA A 155 -2.05 -12.40 1.96
C ALA A 155 -1.96 -11.98 0.48
N ILE A 156 -2.28 -12.88 -0.46
CA ILE A 156 -2.29 -12.56 -1.90
C ILE A 156 -3.35 -11.52 -2.21
N ARG A 157 -4.56 -11.66 -1.68
CA ARG A 157 -5.67 -10.73 -1.94
C ARG A 157 -5.33 -9.32 -1.49
N GLU A 158 -4.80 -9.13 -0.28
CA GLU A 158 -4.39 -7.82 0.24
C GLU A 158 -3.44 -7.07 -0.71
N VAL A 159 -2.45 -7.75 -1.25
CA VAL A 159 -1.48 -7.12 -2.16
C VAL A 159 -2.07 -6.93 -3.57
N GLN A 160 -2.89 -7.87 -4.01
CA GLN A 160 -3.53 -7.84 -5.31
C GLN A 160 -4.52 -6.66 -5.44
N GLU A 161 -5.26 -6.35 -4.38
CA GLU A 161 -6.18 -5.22 -4.32
C GLU A 161 -5.44 -3.89 -4.49
N GLN A 162 -4.24 -3.75 -3.93
CA GLN A 162 -3.44 -2.52 -4.00
C GLN A 162 -2.69 -2.36 -5.33
N PHE A 163 -2.09 -3.43 -5.88
CA PHE A 163 -1.10 -3.34 -6.96
C PHE A 163 -1.49 -4.08 -8.24
N GLY A 164 -2.55 -4.87 -8.20
CA GLY A 164 -3.00 -5.71 -9.31
C GLY A 164 -2.09 -6.94 -9.55
N ASP A 165 -2.60 -7.88 -10.34
CA ASP A 165 -1.98 -9.19 -10.57
C ASP A 165 -0.59 -9.09 -11.19
N LYS A 166 -0.44 -8.25 -12.22
CA LYS A 166 0.79 -8.17 -13.01
C LYS A 166 1.98 -7.68 -12.18
N ARG A 167 1.78 -6.64 -11.34
CA ARG A 167 2.83 -6.12 -10.49
C ARG A 167 3.15 -7.09 -9.36
N LEU A 168 2.13 -7.66 -8.73
CA LEU A 168 2.30 -8.68 -7.70
C LEU A 168 3.15 -9.85 -8.19
N ALA A 169 2.80 -10.43 -9.35
CA ALA A 169 3.55 -11.54 -9.94
C ALA A 169 5.01 -11.16 -10.25
N ARG A 170 5.20 -9.99 -10.87
CA ARG A 170 6.52 -9.47 -11.23
C ARG A 170 7.42 -9.24 -10.03
N VAL A 171 6.90 -8.60 -8.97
CA VAL A 171 7.68 -8.31 -7.77
C VAL A 171 7.98 -9.59 -6.99
N THR A 172 7.00 -10.50 -6.84
CA THR A 172 7.22 -11.81 -6.20
C THR A 172 8.29 -12.63 -6.94
N ALA A 173 8.23 -12.66 -8.27
CA ALA A 173 9.25 -13.34 -9.07
C ALA A 173 10.64 -12.73 -8.89
N SER A 174 10.72 -11.39 -8.82
CA SER A 174 11.98 -10.69 -8.57
C SER A 174 12.56 -10.97 -7.18
N LEU A 175 11.71 -11.07 -6.16
CA LEU A 175 12.12 -11.47 -4.81
C LEU A 175 12.72 -12.87 -4.78
N ILE A 176 12.15 -13.82 -5.53
CA ILE A 176 12.67 -15.18 -5.66
C ILE A 176 13.98 -15.21 -6.44
N ALA A 177 14.04 -14.54 -7.59
CA ALA A 177 15.21 -14.56 -8.48
C ALA A 177 16.46 -13.92 -7.86
N ASN A 178 16.29 -12.99 -6.93
CA ASN A 178 17.41 -12.29 -6.26
C ASN A 178 17.81 -12.90 -4.92
N ARG A 179 17.17 -14.00 -4.49
CA ARG A 179 17.57 -14.70 -3.26
C ARG A 179 18.72 -15.66 -3.49
N GLU A 180 19.55 -15.82 -2.47
CA GLU A 180 20.47 -16.94 -2.39
C GLU A 180 19.66 -18.25 -2.32
N HIS A 181 20.03 -19.19 -3.16
CA HIS A 181 19.39 -20.52 -3.21
C HIS A 181 19.85 -21.39 -2.04
N ASP A 182 19.22 -21.22 -0.89
CA ASP A 182 19.49 -21.99 0.33
C ASP A 182 18.68 -23.32 0.40
N GLY A 183 18.07 -23.73 -0.71
CA GLY A 183 17.26 -24.93 -0.82
C GLY A 183 15.82 -24.80 -0.28
N ARG A 184 15.42 -23.62 0.19
CA ARG A 184 14.06 -23.37 0.72
C ARG A 184 13.08 -22.87 -0.34
N ILE A 185 13.57 -22.51 -1.52
CA ILE A 185 12.76 -22.13 -2.67
C ILE A 185 12.64 -23.33 -3.61
N SER A 186 11.43 -23.68 -4.00
CA SER A 186 11.17 -24.81 -4.89
C SER A 186 11.71 -24.56 -6.30
N PRO A 187 12.21 -25.61 -7.01
CA PRO A 187 12.69 -25.48 -8.38
C PRO A 187 11.64 -24.93 -9.34
N GLU A 188 10.37 -25.24 -9.09
CA GLU A 188 9.24 -24.76 -9.88
C GLU A 188 9.04 -23.26 -9.75
N ASN A 189 9.23 -22.70 -8.55
CA ASN A 189 9.15 -21.27 -8.32
C ASN A 189 10.36 -20.55 -8.89
N ILE A 190 11.54 -21.14 -8.84
CA ILE A 190 12.74 -20.59 -9.50
C ILE A 190 12.49 -20.48 -11.01
N LYS A 191 12.04 -21.57 -11.66
CA LYS A 191 11.72 -21.57 -13.10
C LYS A 191 10.62 -20.59 -13.49
N TRP A 192 9.63 -20.42 -12.61
CA TRP A 192 8.58 -19.43 -12.83
C TRP A 192 9.14 -18.01 -12.72
N ALA A 193 9.97 -17.73 -11.73
CA ALA A 193 10.60 -16.43 -11.53
C ALA A 193 11.50 -16.03 -12.72
N GLU A 194 12.21 -16.96 -13.35
CA GLU A 194 13.06 -16.71 -14.52
C GLU A 194 12.28 -16.11 -15.70
N LYS A 195 10.99 -16.42 -15.86
CA LYS A 195 10.13 -15.84 -16.91
C LYS A 195 9.90 -14.34 -16.73
N TYR A 196 10.00 -13.85 -15.51
CA TYR A 196 9.83 -12.45 -15.13
C TYR A 196 11.16 -11.75 -14.86
N ALA A 197 12.28 -12.44 -15.03
CA ALA A 197 13.63 -12.00 -14.66
C ALA A 197 14.19 -10.82 -15.48
N ALA A 198 13.40 -10.19 -16.34
CA ALA A 198 13.76 -8.91 -16.95
C ALA A 198 14.01 -7.79 -15.91
N MET A 199 13.64 -8.00 -14.66
CA MET A 199 13.89 -7.11 -13.54
C MET A 199 15.10 -7.55 -12.73
N LYS A 200 16.28 -7.09 -13.11
CA LYS A 200 17.48 -7.16 -12.27
C LYS A 200 17.47 -6.10 -11.15
N LYS A 201 16.39 -6.03 -10.38
CA LYS A 201 16.33 -5.14 -9.24
C LYS A 201 16.60 -5.96 -7.98
N VAL A 202 17.71 -5.70 -7.33
CA VAL A 202 18.02 -6.31 -6.02
C VAL A 202 17.15 -5.65 -4.98
N PHE A 203 16.19 -6.41 -4.44
CA PHE A 203 15.43 -6.00 -3.27
C PHE A 203 16.09 -6.56 -2.02
N THR A 204 16.23 -5.73 -0.99
CA THR A 204 16.50 -6.21 0.37
C THR A 204 15.18 -6.74 0.92
N ASP A 205 15.12 -8.02 1.24
CA ASP A 205 13.89 -8.68 1.67
C ASP A 205 14.12 -9.34 3.03
N ARG A 206 13.19 -9.14 3.95
CA ARG A 206 13.19 -9.70 5.31
C ARG A 206 12.33 -10.95 5.44
N THR A 207 11.54 -11.29 4.44
CA THR A 207 10.63 -12.45 4.48
C THR A 207 11.41 -13.75 4.51
N HIS A 208 11.01 -14.68 5.35
CA HIS A 208 11.60 -16.02 5.39
C HIS A 208 11.39 -16.75 4.05
N SER A 209 12.46 -17.32 3.47
CA SER A 209 12.45 -17.95 2.13
C SER A 209 11.33 -18.98 1.97
N GLY A 210 11.08 -19.83 2.99
CA GLY A 210 10.02 -20.82 2.95
C GLY A 210 8.60 -20.22 2.91
N LEU A 211 8.35 -19.11 3.60
CA LEU A 211 7.05 -18.41 3.55
C LEU A 211 6.85 -17.74 2.18
N LEU A 212 7.89 -17.19 1.61
CA LEU A 212 7.87 -16.63 0.26
C LEU A 212 7.62 -17.73 -0.79
N ASP A 213 8.21 -18.90 -0.64
CA ASP A 213 7.98 -20.04 -1.54
C ASP A 213 6.52 -20.52 -1.51
N ILE A 214 5.93 -20.63 -0.32
CA ILE A 214 4.51 -20.99 -0.14
C ILE A 214 3.61 -19.92 -0.78
N PHE A 215 3.90 -18.65 -0.57
CA PHE A 215 3.17 -17.53 -1.15
C PHE A 215 3.23 -17.56 -2.69
N ALA A 216 4.42 -17.71 -3.26
CA ALA A 216 4.64 -17.75 -4.70
C ALA A 216 4.00 -18.98 -5.36
N THR A 217 4.03 -20.14 -4.69
CA THR A 217 3.37 -21.36 -5.16
C THR A 217 1.87 -21.11 -5.33
N ARG A 218 1.23 -20.51 -4.34
CA ARG A 218 -0.20 -20.23 -4.39
C ARG A 218 -0.55 -19.17 -5.43
N LEU A 219 0.28 -18.14 -5.57
CA LEU A 219 0.11 -17.12 -6.60
C LEU A 219 0.15 -17.73 -8.00
N ARG A 220 1.17 -18.52 -8.30
CA ARG A 220 1.34 -19.24 -9.58
C ARG A 220 0.16 -20.17 -9.89
N GLU A 221 -0.36 -20.88 -8.89
CA GLU A 221 -1.54 -21.73 -9.06
C GLU A 221 -2.79 -20.93 -9.42
N SER A 222 -2.96 -19.74 -8.82
CA SER A 222 -4.09 -18.86 -9.10
C SER A 222 -4.02 -18.28 -10.52
N GLU A 223 -2.83 -17.92 -11.01
CA GLU A 223 -2.61 -17.48 -12.39
C GLU A 223 -2.99 -18.58 -13.39
N ARG A 224 -2.49 -19.79 -13.20
CA ARG A 224 -2.82 -20.94 -14.07
C ARG A 224 -4.31 -21.25 -14.14
N LYS A 225 -5.03 -21.09 -13.02
CA LYS A 225 -6.49 -21.29 -13.00
C LYS A 225 -7.23 -20.23 -13.81
N ARG A 226 -6.78 -18.97 -13.76
CA ARG A 226 -7.35 -17.88 -14.54
C ARG A 226 -7.11 -18.04 -16.03
N GLU A 227 -5.88 -18.38 -16.43
CA GLU A 227 -5.55 -18.67 -17.83
C GLU A 227 -6.46 -19.75 -18.41
N ARG A 228 -6.64 -20.88 -17.72
CA ARG A 228 -7.54 -21.97 -18.14
C ARG A 228 -9.02 -21.59 -18.14
N GLY A 229 -9.43 -20.63 -17.29
CA GLY A 229 -10.81 -20.12 -17.26
C GLY A 229 -11.11 -19.13 -18.38
N ALA A 230 -10.10 -18.43 -18.90
CA ALA A 230 -10.21 -17.49 -20.01
C ALA A 230 -10.20 -18.17 -21.38
N GLU A 231 -9.76 -19.44 -21.47
CA GLU A 231 -9.75 -20.26 -22.70
C GLU A 231 -11.06 -21.06 -22.93
N ARG A 232 -12.01 -20.93 -22.03
CA ARG A 232 -13.35 -21.55 -22.13
C ARG A 232 -14.44 -20.52 -22.39
#